data_719980417fc72231a6d9856e640e5544
#
_entry.id   719980417fc72231a6d9856e640e5544
#
_cell.length_a   1.000
_cell.length_b   1.000
_cell.length_c   1.000
_cell.angle_alpha   90.00
_cell.angle_beta   90.00
_cell.angle_gamma   90.00
#
_symmetry.space_group_name_H-M   'P 1'
#
loop_
_entity.id
_entity.type
_entity.pdbx_description
1 polymer ?
#
loop_
_entity_poly.entity_id
_entity_poly.type
_entity_poly.pdbx_seq_one_letter_code
_entity_poly.pdbx_strand_id
1 'polypeptide(L)'
;MKLKALIIEDNEQNMYMLSFLLEKNNYEVFQAFNGLDGIKAATNCLPDVILLDIQLPEMDGYQIARELRNRNDLNTIPIIAVTSHAMVGDREKVMASGANGYIEKPIDPDNFIQRMESHFPKELLQRRNQL
;
A
#
# COMPACT_ATOMS: atom_id res chain seq x y z
N MET A 1 -18.75 8.63 -1.49
CA MET A 1 -17.94 7.67 -0.72
C MET A 1 -16.49 7.75 -1.11
N LYS A 2 -15.60 7.74 -0.13
CA LYS A 2 -14.17 7.77 -0.39
C LYS A 2 -13.64 6.37 -0.64
N LEU A 3 -12.60 6.27 -1.45
CA LEU A 3 -11.84 5.02 -1.52
C LEU A 3 -11.08 4.80 -0.20
N LYS A 4 -10.94 3.54 0.19
CA LYS A 4 -10.26 3.15 1.41
C LYS A 4 -8.81 2.79 1.10
N ALA A 5 -7.88 3.39 1.85
CA ALA A 5 -6.46 3.09 1.73
C ALA A 5 -5.95 2.56 3.08
N LEU A 6 -5.34 1.39 3.06
CA LEU A 6 -4.68 0.83 4.22
C LEU A 6 -3.18 1.06 4.09
N ILE A 7 -2.57 1.64 5.13
CA ILE A 7 -1.13 1.85 5.19
C ILE A 7 -0.54 0.91 6.23
N ILE A 8 0.43 0.10 5.83
CA ILE A 8 1.18 -0.79 6.73
C ILE A 8 2.62 -0.26 6.79
N GLU A 9 2.95 0.44 7.88
CA GLU A 9 4.19 1.19 8.03
C GLU A 9 4.51 1.32 9.52
N ASP A 10 5.72 0.98 9.95
CA ASP A 10 6.10 1.01 11.36
C ASP A 10 6.65 2.36 11.83
N ASN A 11 7.09 3.22 10.93
CA ASN A 11 7.65 4.53 11.28
C ASN A 11 6.53 5.55 11.40
N GLU A 12 6.43 6.19 12.57
CA GLU A 12 5.36 7.14 12.85
C GLU A 12 5.36 8.36 11.94
N GLN A 13 6.55 8.86 11.60
CA GLN A 13 6.67 10.03 10.72
C GLN A 13 6.22 9.70 9.30
N ASN A 14 6.62 8.54 8.79
CA ASN A 14 6.19 8.10 7.47
C ASN A 14 4.69 7.84 7.44
N MET A 15 4.16 7.22 8.50
CA MET A 15 2.72 6.98 8.62
C MET A 15 1.94 8.31 8.61
N TYR A 16 2.42 9.29 9.37
CA TYR A 16 1.79 10.60 9.41
C TYR A 16 1.76 11.25 8.03
N MET A 17 2.90 11.27 7.34
CA MET A 17 3.01 11.90 6.02
C MET A 17 2.11 11.22 4.99
N LEU A 18 2.15 9.90 4.93
CA LEU A 18 1.32 9.14 3.98
C LEU A 18 -0.16 9.34 4.27
N SER A 19 -0.54 9.30 5.55
CA SER A 19 -1.94 9.52 5.96
C SER A 19 -2.40 10.91 5.57
N PHE A 20 -1.58 11.92 5.81
CA PHE A 20 -1.92 13.30 5.45
C PHE A 20 -2.14 13.45 3.95
N LEU A 21 -1.23 12.90 3.14
CA LEU A 21 -1.33 12.99 1.69
C LEU A 21 -2.59 12.30 1.16
N LEU A 22 -2.89 11.12 1.70
CA LEU A 22 -4.05 10.37 1.26
C LEU A 22 -5.36 11.05 1.68
N GLU A 23 -5.44 11.50 2.94
CA GLU A 23 -6.64 12.19 3.42
C GLU A 23 -6.89 13.49 2.66
N LYS A 24 -5.83 14.24 2.36
CA LYS A 24 -5.93 15.46 1.56
C LYS A 24 -6.45 15.18 0.15
N ASN A 25 -6.20 13.98 -0.37
CA ASN A 25 -6.62 13.58 -1.70
C ASN A 25 -7.88 12.70 -1.70
N ASN A 26 -8.67 12.83 -0.64
CA ASN A 26 -10.01 12.25 -0.55
C ASN A 26 -10.04 10.72 -0.39
N TYR A 27 -9.05 10.17 0.32
CA TYR A 27 -9.05 8.78 0.74
C TYR A 27 -9.45 8.66 2.20
N GLU A 28 -10.15 7.59 2.53
CA GLU A 28 -10.36 7.18 3.92
C GLU A 28 -9.18 6.29 4.31
N VAL A 29 -8.44 6.68 5.37
CA VAL A 29 -7.18 6.04 5.73
C VAL A 29 -7.34 5.11 6.91
N PHE A 30 -6.80 3.90 6.79
CA PHE A 30 -6.66 2.94 7.87
C PHE A 30 -5.17 2.69 8.09
N GLN A 31 -4.77 2.58 9.35
CA GLN A 31 -3.35 2.48 9.71
C GLN A 31 -3.06 1.17 10.41
N ALA A 32 -1.94 0.55 10.06
CA ALA A 32 -1.38 -0.58 10.77
C ALA A 32 0.12 -0.40 10.89
N PHE A 33 0.66 -0.64 12.08
CA PHE A 33 2.08 -0.38 12.36
C PHE A 33 2.94 -1.63 12.31
N ASN A 34 2.35 -2.77 12.01
CA ASN A 34 3.07 -4.03 11.83
C ASN A 34 2.30 -4.95 10.88
N GLY A 35 2.94 -6.05 10.49
CA GLY A 35 2.36 -6.96 9.49
C GLY A 35 1.10 -7.66 9.94
N LEU A 36 1.06 -8.15 11.19
CA LEU A 36 -0.11 -8.87 11.70
C LEU A 36 -1.32 -7.96 11.77
N ASP A 37 -1.15 -6.75 12.30
CA ASP A 37 -2.23 -5.77 12.35
C ASP A 37 -2.67 -5.36 10.96
N GLY A 38 -1.71 -5.28 10.01
CA GLY A 38 -2.02 -4.98 8.62
C GLY A 38 -2.92 -6.02 7.98
N ILE A 39 -2.63 -7.29 8.19
CA ILE A 39 -3.44 -8.39 7.66
C ILE A 39 -4.83 -8.37 8.28
N LYS A 40 -4.92 -8.16 9.60
CA LYS A 40 -6.20 -8.04 10.29
C LYS A 40 -7.02 -6.87 9.77
N ALA A 41 -6.39 -5.70 9.61
CA ALA A 41 -7.07 -4.52 9.12
C ALA A 41 -7.57 -4.73 7.69
N ALA A 42 -6.76 -5.34 6.83
CA ALA A 42 -7.16 -5.64 5.46
C ALA A 42 -8.40 -6.55 5.42
N THR A 43 -8.42 -7.56 6.27
CA THR A 43 -9.55 -8.49 6.36
C THR A 43 -10.81 -7.78 6.84
N ASN A 44 -10.68 -6.87 7.80
CA ASN A 44 -11.82 -6.20 8.41
C ASN A 44 -12.38 -5.06 7.57
N CYS A 45 -11.52 -4.26 6.92
CA CYS A 45 -12.00 -3.08 6.20
C CYS A 45 -12.11 -3.27 4.68
N LEU A 46 -11.50 -4.32 4.14
CA LEU A 46 -11.47 -4.59 2.70
C LEU A 46 -11.10 -3.32 1.91
N PRO A 47 -9.85 -2.84 2.05
CA PRO A 47 -9.46 -1.57 1.43
C PRO A 47 -9.42 -1.66 -0.10
N ASP A 48 -9.47 -0.51 -0.73
CA ASP A 48 -9.36 -0.42 -2.19
C ASP A 48 -7.90 -0.45 -2.64
N VAL A 49 -6.97 -0.04 -1.78
CA VAL A 49 -5.54 -0.07 -2.05
C VAL A 49 -4.79 -0.28 -0.73
N ILE A 50 -3.66 -1.00 -0.80
CA ILE A 50 -2.77 -1.20 0.33
C ILE A 50 -1.40 -0.61 0.00
N LEU A 51 -0.92 0.30 0.87
CA LEU A 51 0.46 0.77 0.84
C LEU A 51 1.25 -0.05 1.85
N LEU A 52 2.30 -0.71 1.41
CA LEU A 52 3.01 -1.67 2.22
C LEU A 52 4.50 -1.34 2.27
N ASP A 53 5.00 -1.02 3.47
CA ASP A 53 6.44 -0.90 3.70
C ASP A 53 7.06 -2.29 3.67
N ILE A 54 8.09 -2.46 2.86
CA ILE A 54 8.76 -3.75 2.72
C ILE A 54 9.67 -4.05 3.92
N GLN A 55 10.10 -3.02 4.65
CA GLN A 55 11.09 -3.15 5.72
C GLN A 55 10.47 -3.08 7.09
N LEU A 56 9.64 -4.07 7.42
CA LEU A 56 9.02 -4.16 8.74
C LEU A 56 9.83 -5.09 9.64
N PRO A 57 9.90 -4.81 10.95
CA PRO A 57 10.83 -5.51 11.83
C PRO A 57 10.50 -6.98 12.11
N GLU A 58 9.22 -7.35 12.21
CA GLU A 58 8.85 -8.71 12.64
C GLU A 58 8.44 -9.62 11.49
N MET A 59 7.74 -9.08 10.51
CA MET A 59 7.32 -9.82 9.34
C MET A 59 7.62 -8.94 8.14
N ASP A 60 8.49 -9.40 7.25
CA ASP A 60 8.87 -8.56 6.13
C ASP A 60 7.72 -8.36 5.13
N GLY A 61 7.83 -7.30 4.33
CA GLY A 61 6.78 -6.94 3.39
C GLY A 61 6.51 -8.00 2.33
N TYR A 62 7.51 -8.80 1.98
CA TYR A 62 7.32 -9.87 1.01
C TYR A 62 6.38 -10.94 1.56
N GLN A 63 6.57 -11.31 2.84
CA GLN A 63 5.69 -12.27 3.51
C GLN A 63 4.27 -11.73 3.60
N ILE A 64 4.12 -10.46 3.95
CA ILE A 64 2.80 -9.82 4.07
C ILE A 64 2.09 -9.84 2.72
N ALA A 65 2.79 -9.48 1.65
CA ALA A 65 2.21 -9.49 0.31
C ALA A 65 1.72 -10.88 -0.08
N ARG A 66 2.54 -11.92 0.18
CA ARG A 66 2.15 -13.29 -0.10
C ARG A 66 0.93 -13.73 0.71
N GLU A 67 0.91 -13.38 2.01
CA GLU A 67 -0.23 -13.70 2.88
C GLU A 67 -1.52 -13.07 2.36
N LEU A 68 -1.46 -11.80 1.96
CA LEU A 68 -2.62 -11.11 1.43
C LEU A 68 -3.10 -11.73 0.13
N ARG A 69 -2.18 -12.13 -0.76
CA ARG A 69 -2.54 -12.75 -2.03
C ARG A 69 -3.15 -14.14 -1.87
N ASN A 70 -2.83 -14.83 -0.78
CA ASN A 70 -3.37 -16.16 -0.51
C ASN A 70 -4.79 -16.13 0.06
N ARG A 71 -5.33 -14.95 0.37
CA ARG A 71 -6.69 -14.81 0.90
C ARG A 71 -7.65 -14.46 -0.24
N ASN A 72 -8.75 -15.21 -0.35
CA ASN A 72 -9.69 -15.07 -1.48
C ASN A 72 -10.33 -13.69 -1.57
N ASP A 73 -10.60 -13.06 -0.43
CA ASP A 73 -11.24 -11.75 -0.39
C ASP A 73 -10.26 -10.59 -0.57
N LEU A 74 -8.96 -10.85 -0.55
CA LEU A 74 -7.92 -9.83 -0.62
C LEU A 74 -7.04 -9.95 -1.87
N ASN A 75 -7.18 -11.01 -2.64
CA ASN A 75 -6.23 -11.33 -3.71
C ASN A 75 -6.30 -10.41 -4.92
N THR A 76 -7.33 -9.57 -5.01
CA THR A 76 -7.47 -8.60 -6.11
C THR A 76 -7.16 -7.16 -5.68
N ILE A 77 -6.94 -6.91 -4.39
CA ILE A 77 -6.68 -5.56 -3.90
C ILE A 77 -5.27 -5.13 -4.33
N PRO A 78 -5.11 -3.97 -4.97
CA PRO A 78 -3.78 -3.49 -5.36
C PRO A 78 -2.88 -3.27 -4.14
N ILE A 79 -1.67 -3.80 -4.21
CA ILE A 79 -0.64 -3.60 -3.19
C ILE A 79 0.48 -2.78 -3.83
N ILE A 80 0.74 -1.62 -3.26
CA ILE A 80 1.80 -0.72 -3.70
C ILE A 80 2.89 -0.77 -2.63
N ALA A 81 4.05 -1.34 -2.98
CA ALA A 81 5.17 -1.41 -2.06
C ALA A 81 5.87 -0.07 -1.98
N VAL A 82 6.21 0.35 -0.75
CA VAL A 82 6.94 1.58 -0.51
C VAL A 82 8.20 1.21 0.26
N THR A 83 9.37 1.51 -0.27
CA THR A 83 10.62 1.02 0.30
C THR A 83 11.77 2.00 0.11
N SER A 84 12.69 2.02 1.10
CA SER A 84 13.94 2.78 1.01
C SER A 84 15.06 1.97 0.37
N HIS A 85 14.84 0.68 0.10
CA HIS A 85 15.84 -0.17 -0.56
C HIS A 85 15.58 -0.22 -2.06
N ALA A 86 16.50 0.39 -2.82
CA ALA A 86 16.43 0.41 -4.28
C ALA A 86 17.60 -0.36 -4.87
N MET A 87 17.85 -1.57 -4.40
CA MET A 87 18.92 -2.40 -4.91
C MET A 87 18.46 -3.15 -6.16
N VAL A 88 19.41 -3.51 -6.99
CA VAL A 88 19.15 -4.32 -8.20
C VAL A 88 18.46 -5.62 -7.79
N GLY A 89 17.31 -5.89 -8.38
CA GLY A 89 16.54 -7.10 -8.10
C GLY A 89 15.44 -6.93 -7.08
N ASP A 90 15.44 -5.86 -6.28
CA ASP A 90 14.41 -5.64 -5.26
C ASP A 90 13.03 -5.44 -5.88
N ARG A 91 12.97 -4.71 -6.98
CA ARG A 91 11.70 -4.48 -7.68
C ARG A 91 11.09 -5.78 -8.17
N GLU A 92 11.90 -6.64 -8.79
CA GLU A 92 11.43 -7.93 -9.28
C GLU A 92 10.96 -8.82 -8.13
N LYS A 93 11.67 -8.81 -7.01
CA LYS A 93 11.30 -9.58 -5.83
C LYS A 93 9.98 -9.09 -5.24
N VAL A 94 9.78 -7.78 -5.15
CA VAL A 94 8.54 -7.18 -4.67
C VAL A 94 7.37 -7.57 -5.57
N MET A 95 7.54 -7.42 -6.88
CA MET A 95 6.48 -7.76 -7.83
C MET A 95 6.17 -9.24 -7.82
N ALA A 96 7.20 -10.09 -7.68
CA ALA A 96 7.01 -11.54 -7.60
C ALA A 96 6.27 -11.96 -6.34
N SER A 97 6.34 -11.19 -5.26
CA SER A 97 5.61 -11.49 -4.02
C SER A 97 4.13 -11.13 -4.08
N GLY A 98 3.70 -10.42 -5.14
CA GLY A 98 2.29 -10.10 -5.35
C GLY A 98 1.95 -8.62 -5.38
N ALA A 99 2.95 -7.73 -5.28
CA ALA A 99 2.70 -6.29 -5.35
C ALA A 99 2.36 -5.89 -6.78
N ASN A 100 1.55 -4.84 -6.90
CA ASN A 100 1.14 -4.28 -8.19
C ASN A 100 1.97 -3.07 -8.58
N GLY A 101 2.68 -2.48 -7.63
CA GLY A 101 3.49 -1.31 -7.87
C GLY A 101 4.58 -1.15 -6.84
N TYR A 102 5.49 -0.22 -7.11
CA TYR A 102 6.69 -0.03 -6.31
C TYR A 102 7.02 1.45 -6.31
N ILE A 103 7.15 2.05 -5.13
CA ILE A 103 7.53 3.46 -4.98
C ILE A 103 8.69 3.53 -4.00
N GLU A 104 9.76 4.20 -4.40
CA GLU A 104 10.96 4.36 -3.58
C GLU A 104 10.80 5.53 -2.61
N LYS A 105 11.33 5.36 -1.39
CA LYS A 105 11.49 6.46 -0.44
C LYS A 105 12.78 7.21 -0.77
N PRO A 106 12.87 8.50 -0.46
CA PRO A 106 11.89 9.32 0.25
C PRO A 106 10.68 9.67 -0.61
N ILE A 107 9.53 9.78 0.05
CA ILE A 107 8.28 10.12 -0.62
C ILE A 107 8.33 11.59 -1.04
N ASP A 108 8.02 11.84 -2.31
CA ASP A 108 7.85 13.20 -2.82
C ASP A 108 6.37 13.58 -2.72
N PRO A 109 5.99 14.51 -1.83
CA PRO A 109 4.58 14.86 -1.64
C PRO A 109 3.91 15.38 -2.90
N ASP A 110 4.67 15.97 -3.81
CA ASP A 110 4.11 16.59 -5.01
C ASP A 110 3.66 15.56 -6.05
N ASN A 111 4.22 14.35 -6.04
CA ASN A 111 3.89 13.37 -7.06
C ASN A 111 3.48 12.00 -6.51
N PHE A 112 3.44 11.82 -5.19
CA PHE A 112 3.18 10.50 -4.60
C PHE A 112 1.81 9.95 -5.02
N ILE A 113 0.77 10.74 -4.90
CA ILE A 113 -0.60 10.29 -5.23
C ILE A 113 -0.69 9.90 -6.70
N GLN A 114 -0.13 10.70 -7.58
CA GLN A 114 -0.13 10.40 -9.01
C GLN A 114 0.61 9.10 -9.31
N ARG A 115 1.77 8.89 -8.68
CA ARG A 115 2.54 7.67 -8.86
C ARG A 115 1.80 6.45 -8.33
N MET A 116 1.18 6.57 -7.17
CA MET A 116 0.37 5.51 -6.59
C MET A 116 -0.77 5.13 -7.53
N GLU A 117 -1.51 6.12 -8.00
CA GLU A 117 -2.68 5.89 -8.85
C GLU A 117 -2.30 5.36 -10.24
N SER A 118 -1.06 5.59 -10.68
CA SER A 118 -0.59 5.03 -11.95
C SER A 118 -0.53 3.49 -11.93
N HIS A 119 -0.53 2.89 -10.75
CA HIS A 119 -0.52 1.44 -10.59
C HIS A 119 -1.91 0.85 -10.35
N PHE A 120 -2.96 1.67 -10.36
CA PHE A 120 -4.33 1.21 -10.11
C PHE A 120 -4.86 0.42 -11.31
N PRO A 121 -5.62 -0.67 -11.08
CA PRO A 121 -6.40 -1.28 -12.16
C PRO A 121 -7.40 -0.28 -12.73
N LYS A 122 -7.77 -0.49 -13.97
CA LYS A 122 -8.67 0.41 -14.70
C LYS A 122 -9.97 0.66 -13.96
N GLU A 123 -10.57 -0.38 -13.40
CA GLU A 123 -11.83 -0.28 -12.67
C GLU A 123 -11.72 0.60 -11.44
N LEU A 124 -10.61 0.45 -10.70
CA LEU A 124 -10.38 1.28 -9.51
C LEU A 124 -10.15 2.73 -9.89
N LEU A 125 -9.41 2.97 -10.96
CA LEU A 125 -9.14 4.32 -11.45
C LEU A 125 -10.44 5.01 -11.87
N GLN A 126 -11.35 4.29 -12.52
CA GLN A 126 -12.67 4.80 -12.89
C GLN A 126 -13.48 5.19 -11.65
N ARG A 127 -13.49 4.33 -10.62
CA ARG A 127 -14.17 4.63 -9.36
C ARG A 127 -13.57 5.86 -8.71
N ARG A 128 -12.26 5.98 -8.71
CA ARG A 128 -11.54 7.12 -8.14
C ARG A 128 -11.94 8.43 -8.81
N ASN A 129 -12.07 8.42 -10.13
CA ASN A 129 -12.40 9.62 -10.91
C ASN A 129 -13.85 10.03 -10.80
N GLN A 130 -14.73 9.18 -10.30
CA GLN A 130 -16.16 9.48 -10.11
C GLN A 130 -16.48 10.08 -8.73
N LEU A 131 -15.50 10.13 -7.84
CA LEU A 131 -15.72 10.62 -6.48
C LEU A 131 -15.57 12.12 -6.34
#